data_af8bc688fd8c6e68d33e0149cf67b1ef
#
_entry.id   af8bc688fd8c6e68d33e0149cf67b1ef
#
_cell.length_a   1.000
_cell.length_b   1.000
_cell.length_c   1.000
_cell.angle_alpha   90.00
_cell.angle_beta   90.00
_cell.angle_gamma   90.00
#
_symmetry.space_group_name_H-M   'P 1'
#
loop_
_entity.id
_entity.type
_entity.pdbx_description
1 polymer ?
#
loop_
_entity_poly.entity_id
_entity_poly.type
_entity_poly.pdbx_seq_one_letter_code
_entity_poly.pdbx_strand_id
1 'polypeptide(L)'
;MASLTNDGEKLVLNALFRNTGTLPTNIYVGLATNPAGSLDETVQLADLTEVDDAGYERKESVFTAPVINGDSYEIENSAQIEFGPWAENEDIGITYAFLCDVASGTTGIVLGLYHFSSVKMPLAGEAQIITQGSCTFSID
;
A
#
# COMPACT_ATOMS: atom_id res chain seq x y z
N MET A 1 3.99 -11.27 0.56
CA MET A 1 3.45 -10.77 1.82
C MET A 1 3.89 -9.32 2.00
N ALA A 2 3.04 -8.51 2.52
CA ALA A 2 3.39 -7.13 2.83
C ALA A 2 3.90 -7.03 4.27
N SER A 3 4.81 -6.08 4.50
CA SER A 3 5.32 -5.76 5.83
C SER A 3 4.97 -4.33 6.20
N LEU A 4 4.91 -4.06 7.50
CA LEU A 4 4.91 -2.70 7.99
C LEU A 4 6.26 -2.05 7.67
N THR A 5 6.24 -0.76 7.44
CA THR A 5 7.47 0.04 7.38
C THR A 5 7.90 0.41 8.80
N ASN A 6 9.14 0.89 8.95
CA ASN A 6 9.65 1.40 10.23
C ASN A 6 8.75 2.52 10.81
N ASP A 7 8.20 3.39 9.97
CA ASP A 7 7.27 4.43 10.41
C ASP A 7 5.91 3.84 10.82
N GLY A 8 5.43 2.81 10.12
CA GLY A 8 4.24 2.07 10.51
C GLY A 8 4.39 1.38 11.86
N GLU A 9 5.50 0.69 12.09
CA GLU A 9 5.81 0.06 13.38
C GLU A 9 5.93 1.07 14.51
N LYS A 10 6.65 2.16 14.26
CA LYS A 10 6.78 3.27 15.23
C LYS A 10 5.42 3.86 15.60
N LEU A 11 4.53 4.03 14.64
CA LEU A 11 3.17 4.51 14.89
C LEU A 11 2.42 3.57 15.83
N VAL A 12 2.45 2.26 15.56
CA VAL A 12 1.79 1.23 16.38
C VAL A 12 2.35 1.23 17.80
N LEU A 13 3.67 1.22 17.96
CA LEU A 13 4.33 1.20 19.27
C LEU A 13 4.01 2.47 20.09
N ASN A 14 4.01 3.62 19.45
CA ASN A 14 3.66 4.87 20.13
C ASN A 14 2.20 4.89 20.57
N ALA A 15 1.29 4.45 19.70
CA ALA A 15 -0.14 4.46 20.00
C ALA A 15 -0.48 3.48 21.14
N LEU A 16 0.06 2.26 21.10
CA LEU A 16 -0.28 1.20 22.05
C LEU A 16 0.43 1.36 23.40
N PHE A 17 1.72 1.67 23.40
CA PHE A 17 2.52 1.61 24.62
C PHE A 17 2.86 2.95 25.23
N ARG A 18 2.78 4.02 24.46
CA ARG A 18 3.08 5.37 24.93
C ARG A 18 1.88 6.30 24.97
N ASN A 19 0.76 5.86 24.40
CA ASN A 19 -0.44 6.67 24.22
C ASN A 19 -0.12 8.05 23.59
N THR A 20 0.77 8.04 22.61
CA THR A 20 1.22 9.22 21.87
C THR A 20 1.08 9.01 20.37
N GLY A 21 0.99 10.10 19.63
CA GLY A 21 0.74 10.07 18.20
C GLY A 21 -0.76 10.02 17.88
N THR A 22 -1.07 10.33 16.64
CA THR A 22 -2.43 10.29 16.10
C THR A 22 -2.54 9.13 15.12
N LEU A 23 -3.44 8.19 15.38
CA LEU A 23 -3.74 7.14 14.43
C LEU A 23 -4.44 7.73 13.20
N PRO A 24 -4.11 7.27 11.99
CA PRO A 24 -4.79 7.71 10.79
C PRO A 24 -6.28 7.33 10.84
N THR A 25 -7.12 8.24 10.39
CA THR A 25 -8.56 7.98 10.28
C THR A 25 -8.86 7.06 9.10
N ASN A 26 -8.15 7.27 8.00
CA ASN A 26 -8.30 6.51 6.77
C ASN A 26 -6.94 5.97 6.32
N ILE A 27 -6.96 4.80 5.72
CA ILE A 27 -5.79 4.17 5.09
C ILE A 27 -6.01 4.18 3.58
N TYR A 28 -4.99 4.60 2.85
CA TYR A 28 -5.00 4.64 1.40
C TYR A 28 -4.00 3.65 0.83
N VAL A 29 -4.39 3.01 -0.25
CA VAL A 29 -3.51 2.15 -1.03
C VAL A 29 -3.13 2.89 -2.31
N GLY A 30 -1.85 2.94 -2.60
CA GLY A 30 -1.29 3.48 -3.82
C GLY A 30 -0.42 2.47 -4.54
N LEU A 31 -0.02 2.81 -5.77
CA LEU A 31 0.80 1.98 -6.65
C LEU A 31 2.08 2.73 -7.03
N ALA A 32 3.20 2.01 -7.07
CA ALA A 32 4.49 2.59 -7.39
C ALA A 32 5.24 1.78 -8.45
N THR A 33 6.03 2.49 -9.24
CA THR A 33 6.82 1.95 -10.36
C THR A 33 8.32 1.88 -10.05
N ASN A 34 8.72 2.03 -8.80
CA ASN A 34 10.12 1.85 -8.40
C ASN A 34 10.66 0.50 -8.88
N PRO A 35 11.93 0.38 -9.25
CA PRO A 35 12.51 -0.90 -9.65
C PRO A 35 12.27 -2.00 -8.61
N ALA A 36 11.96 -3.20 -9.05
CA ALA A 36 11.73 -4.34 -8.17
C ALA A 36 12.90 -4.57 -7.21
N GLY A 37 12.62 -4.72 -5.92
CA GLY A 37 13.63 -4.90 -4.88
C GLY A 37 14.39 -3.62 -4.47
N SER A 38 14.02 -2.44 -4.98
CA SER A 38 14.69 -1.18 -4.64
C SER A 38 14.17 -0.50 -3.38
N LEU A 39 12.99 -0.90 -2.90
CA LEU A 39 12.37 -0.35 -1.71
C LEU A 39 12.45 -1.34 -0.54
N ASP A 40 12.62 -0.81 0.65
CA ASP A 40 12.63 -1.55 1.91
C ASP A 40 11.75 -0.85 2.96
N GLU A 41 11.79 -1.34 4.17
CA GLU A 41 10.98 -0.84 5.30
C GLU A 41 11.33 0.58 5.77
N THR A 42 12.43 1.17 5.27
CA THR A 42 12.80 2.57 5.57
C THR A 42 12.16 3.58 4.63
N VAL A 43 11.38 3.11 3.64
CA VAL A 43 10.77 3.92 2.58
C VAL A 43 9.91 5.06 3.13
N GLN A 44 10.06 6.23 2.52
CA GLN A 44 9.22 7.41 2.75
C GLN A 44 8.35 7.68 1.53
N LEU A 45 7.26 8.44 1.68
CA LEU A 45 6.40 8.80 0.54
C LEU A 45 7.17 9.52 -0.58
N ALA A 46 8.20 10.30 -0.22
CA ALA A 46 9.03 11.00 -1.19
C ALA A 46 9.97 10.07 -2.00
N ASP A 47 10.22 8.86 -1.52
CA ASP A 47 11.06 7.87 -2.20
C ASP A 47 10.29 7.05 -3.25
N LEU A 48 8.96 7.12 -3.19
CA LEU A 48 8.10 6.39 -4.10
C LEU A 48 8.02 7.10 -5.45
N THR A 49 8.25 6.34 -6.51
CA THR A 49 7.86 6.73 -7.86
C THR A 49 6.43 6.25 -8.09
N GLU A 50 5.49 7.06 -7.63
CA GLU A 50 4.07 6.73 -7.74
C GLU A 50 3.62 6.75 -9.20
N VAL A 51 2.64 5.93 -9.55
CA VAL A 51 2.05 5.91 -10.89
C VAL A 51 1.59 7.30 -11.29
N ASP A 52 1.99 7.73 -12.48
CA ASP A 52 1.63 9.03 -13.07
C ASP A 52 0.74 8.81 -14.30
N ASP A 53 -0.52 8.50 -14.06
CA ASP A 53 -1.54 8.34 -15.10
C ASP A 53 -2.79 9.13 -14.69
N ALA A 54 -3.45 9.79 -15.65
CA ALA A 54 -4.63 10.62 -15.39
C ALA A 54 -5.83 9.83 -14.85
N GLY A 55 -5.86 8.51 -15.05
CA GLY A 55 -6.87 7.61 -14.50
C GLY A 55 -6.50 7.05 -13.13
N TYR A 56 -5.31 7.34 -12.62
CA TYR A 56 -4.83 6.83 -11.34
C TYR A 56 -5.10 7.80 -10.19
N GLU A 57 -5.48 7.25 -9.07
CA GLU A 57 -5.49 7.91 -7.75
C GLU A 57 -5.34 6.86 -6.65
N ARG A 58 -4.83 7.22 -5.49
CA ARG A 58 -4.84 6.36 -4.31
C ARG A 58 -6.28 6.04 -3.92
N LYS A 59 -6.51 4.83 -3.44
CA LYS A 59 -7.84 4.37 -3.02
C LYS A 59 -7.88 4.14 -1.53
N GLU A 60 -8.88 4.72 -0.87
CA GLU A 60 -9.18 4.37 0.51
C GLU A 60 -9.52 2.88 0.59
N SER A 61 -8.94 2.19 1.57
CA SER A 61 -9.15 0.77 1.75
C SER A 61 -9.48 0.45 3.20
N VAL A 62 -10.39 -0.51 3.35
CA VAL A 62 -10.78 -1.07 4.65
C VAL A 62 -10.22 -2.48 4.74
N PHE A 63 -9.69 -2.82 5.91
CA PHE A 63 -9.11 -4.12 6.20
C PHE A 63 -10.03 -4.94 7.11
N THR A 64 -9.90 -6.25 7.03
CA THR A 64 -10.65 -7.18 7.89
C THR A 64 -10.19 -7.09 9.34
N ALA A 65 -10.99 -7.64 10.24
CA ALA A 65 -10.52 -7.91 11.60
C ALA A 65 -9.30 -8.85 11.54
N PRO A 66 -8.32 -8.70 12.45
CA PRO A 66 -7.16 -9.59 12.48
C PRO A 66 -7.57 -11.05 12.69
N VAL A 67 -7.01 -11.93 11.87
CA VAL A 67 -7.16 -13.38 11.99
C VAL A 67 -5.80 -14.03 12.22
N ILE A 68 -5.78 -15.11 12.98
CA ILE A 68 -4.55 -15.85 13.21
C ILE A 68 -4.22 -16.71 11.98
N ASN A 69 -2.97 -16.62 11.54
CA ASN A 69 -2.41 -17.46 10.50
C ASN A 69 -1.03 -17.98 10.95
N GLY A 70 -0.97 -19.25 11.35
CA GLY A 70 0.23 -19.79 11.97
C GLY A 70 0.50 -19.13 13.32
N ASP A 71 1.66 -18.49 13.46
CA ASP A 71 2.12 -17.83 14.69
C ASP A 71 1.89 -16.31 14.70
N SER A 72 1.32 -15.74 13.62
CA SER A 72 1.07 -14.31 13.48
C SER A 72 -0.40 -13.98 13.25
N TYR A 73 -0.75 -12.73 13.53
CA TYR A 73 -2.04 -12.18 13.13
C TYR A 73 -1.91 -11.45 11.81
N GLU A 74 -2.88 -11.66 10.94
CA GLU A 74 -2.96 -11.02 9.63
C GLU A 74 -4.24 -10.23 9.47
N ILE A 75 -4.15 -9.15 8.69
CA ILE A 75 -5.28 -8.43 8.12
C ILE A 75 -5.20 -8.49 6.60
N GLU A 76 -6.34 -8.38 5.94
CA GLU A 76 -6.40 -8.34 4.48
C GLU A 76 -7.42 -7.29 4.01
N ASN A 77 -7.31 -6.86 2.76
CA ASN A 77 -8.30 -5.94 2.21
C ASN A 77 -9.69 -6.61 2.17
N SER A 78 -10.66 -5.95 2.81
CA SER A 78 -12.03 -6.48 2.96
C SER A 78 -12.85 -6.43 1.68
N ALA A 79 -12.41 -5.66 0.69
CA ALA A 79 -13.04 -5.54 -0.62
C ALA A 79 -11.98 -5.42 -1.72
N GLN A 80 -12.39 -5.66 -2.96
CA GLN A 80 -11.58 -5.40 -4.13
C GLN A 80 -11.17 -3.92 -4.19
N ILE A 81 -9.92 -3.66 -4.53
CA ILE A 81 -9.40 -2.31 -4.78
C ILE A 81 -9.17 -2.18 -6.28
N GLU A 82 -9.78 -1.18 -6.89
CA GLU A 82 -9.71 -0.95 -8.33
C GLU A 82 -9.12 0.42 -8.62
N PHE A 83 -8.05 0.43 -9.41
CA PHE A 83 -7.36 1.62 -9.90
C PHE A 83 -7.62 1.77 -11.39
N GLY A 84 -7.78 2.99 -11.88
CA GLY A 84 -8.03 3.27 -13.28
C GLY A 84 -9.50 3.57 -13.58
N PRO A 85 -9.95 3.46 -14.83
CA PRO A 85 -9.19 2.92 -15.96
C PRO A 85 -7.99 3.80 -16.34
N TRP A 86 -6.90 3.18 -16.82
CA TRP A 86 -5.71 3.89 -17.28
C TRP A 86 -6.04 4.73 -18.50
N ALA A 87 -5.55 5.97 -18.50
CA ALA A 87 -5.71 6.88 -19.64
C ALA A 87 -4.77 6.51 -20.78
N GLU A 88 -3.56 6.07 -20.45
CA GLU A 88 -2.53 5.65 -21.40
C GLU A 88 -1.93 4.30 -20.97
N ASN A 89 -1.11 3.69 -21.82
CA ASN A 89 -0.44 2.45 -21.48
C ASN A 89 0.60 2.69 -20.38
N GLU A 90 0.67 1.79 -19.40
CA GLU A 90 1.75 1.81 -18.41
C GLU A 90 3.05 1.32 -19.07
N ASP A 91 4.05 2.17 -19.16
CA ASP A 91 5.30 1.90 -19.87
C ASP A 91 6.44 1.44 -18.96
N ILE A 92 6.40 1.79 -17.67
CA ILE A 92 7.47 1.48 -16.71
C ILE A 92 7.18 0.17 -15.98
N GLY A 93 5.94 -0.02 -15.60
CA GLY A 93 5.47 -1.20 -14.87
C GLY A 93 5.35 -0.98 -13.37
N ILE A 94 4.23 -1.41 -12.83
CA ILE A 94 3.88 -1.32 -11.41
C ILE A 94 4.48 -2.51 -10.68
N THR A 95 5.30 -2.23 -9.69
CA THR A 95 6.07 -3.23 -8.92
C THR A 95 5.64 -3.32 -7.47
N TYR A 96 5.09 -2.22 -6.92
CA TYR A 96 4.68 -2.14 -5.52
C TYR A 96 3.28 -1.58 -5.37
N ALA A 97 2.57 -2.07 -4.34
CA ALA A 97 1.51 -1.33 -3.67
C ALA A 97 2.03 -0.85 -2.31
N PHE A 98 1.56 0.30 -1.87
CA PHE A 98 1.93 0.86 -0.57
C PHE A 98 0.68 1.32 0.18
N LEU A 99 0.76 1.28 1.50
CA LEU A 99 -0.26 1.85 2.39
C LEU A 99 0.26 3.14 2.98
N CYS A 100 -0.58 4.16 3.00
CA CYS A 100 -0.25 5.44 3.61
C CYS A 100 -1.47 6.08 4.27
N ASP A 101 -1.23 7.17 4.99
CA ASP A 101 -2.24 7.89 5.77
C ASP A 101 -2.81 9.12 5.05
N VAL A 102 -2.42 9.36 3.80
CA VAL A 102 -2.86 10.53 3.03
C VAL A 102 -3.35 10.13 1.64
N ALA A 103 -4.41 10.79 1.18
CA ALA A 103 -5.02 10.53 -0.14
C ALA A 103 -4.14 10.94 -1.32
N SER A 104 -3.21 11.88 -1.11
CA SER A 104 -2.31 12.40 -2.14
C SER A 104 -1.12 13.12 -1.53
N GLY A 105 -0.11 13.40 -2.35
CA GLY A 105 1.10 14.13 -1.93
C GLY A 105 2.07 13.26 -1.13
N THR A 106 3.11 13.90 -0.60
CA THR A 106 4.23 13.25 0.10
C THR A 106 4.34 13.65 1.57
N THR A 107 3.37 14.40 2.08
CA THR A 107 3.31 14.84 3.50
C THR A 107 2.46 13.86 4.29
N GLY A 108 3.05 12.75 4.68
CA GLY A 108 2.42 11.68 5.42
C GLY A 108 3.43 10.55 5.60
N ILE A 109 2.97 9.40 6.06
CA ILE A 109 3.84 8.24 6.28
C ILE A 109 3.42 7.05 5.41
N VAL A 110 4.39 6.25 5.00
CA VAL A 110 4.16 4.92 4.45
C VAL A 110 4.01 3.95 5.60
N LEU A 111 2.85 3.33 5.70
CA LEU A 111 2.52 2.40 6.78
C LEU A 111 2.95 0.97 6.46
N GLY A 112 2.86 0.60 5.21
CA GLY A 112 3.20 -0.74 4.75
C GLY A 112 3.56 -0.77 3.28
N LEU A 113 4.30 -1.80 2.89
CA LEU A 113 4.79 -2.01 1.53
C LEU A 113 4.49 -3.44 1.08
N TYR A 114 3.94 -3.57 -0.12
CA TYR A 114 3.66 -4.85 -0.77
C TYR A 114 4.37 -4.91 -2.12
N HIS A 115 5.27 -5.87 -2.28
CA HIS A 115 5.96 -6.12 -3.53
C HIS A 115 5.18 -7.14 -4.37
N PHE A 116 4.74 -6.74 -5.56
CA PHE A 116 4.08 -7.68 -6.48
C PHE A 116 5.04 -8.76 -6.97
N SER A 117 4.56 -9.99 -7.03
CA SER A 117 5.35 -11.12 -7.56
C SER A 117 5.66 -11.01 -9.05
N SER A 118 4.89 -10.20 -9.77
CA SER A 118 5.11 -9.88 -11.18
C SER A 118 4.75 -8.44 -11.47
N VAL A 119 5.50 -7.81 -12.35
CA VAL A 119 5.24 -6.44 -12.81
C VAL A 119 3.87 -6.35 -13.48
N LYS A 120 3.09 -5.30 -13.17
CA LYS A 120 1.79 -5.04 -13.77
C LYS A 120 1.92 -3.94 -14.81
N MET A 121 1.36 -4.17 -15.99
CA MET A 121 1.44 -3.24 -17.12
C MET A 121 0.06 -3.04 -17.75
N PRO A 122 -0.85 -2.35 -17.06
CA PRO A 122 -2.18 -2.08 -17.61
C PRO A 122 -2.10 -1.23 -18.88
N LEU A 123 -2.95 -1.54 -19.84
CA LEU A 123 -3.09 -0.77 -21.07
C LEU A 123 -4.15 0.32 -20.91
N ALA A 124 -4.16 1.28 -21.81
CA ALA A 124 -5.21 2.30 -21.85
C ALA A 124 -6.61 1.68 -21.86
N GLY A 125 -7.47 2.14 -20.98
CA GLY A 125 -8.83 1.61 -20.77
C GLY A 125 -8.92 0.43 -19.82
N GLU A 126 -7.80 -0.14 -19.39
CA GLU A 126 -7.79 -1.23 -18.40
C GLU A 126 -7.72 -0.70 -16.97
N ALA A 127 -8.21 -1.48 -16.03
CA ALA A 127 -8.05 -1.25 -14.60
C ALA A 127 -6.99 -2.18 -14.01
N GLN A 128 -6.25 -1.70 -13.01
CA GLN A 128 -5.43 -2.56 -12.15
C GLN A 128 -6.24 -2.91 -10.91
N ILE A 129 -6.39 -4.20 -10.65
CA ILE A 129 -7.23 -4.71 -9.56
C ILE A 129 -6.38 -5.43 -8.53
N ILE A 130 -6.59 -5.10 -7.25
CA ILE A 130 -6.18 -5.92 -6.12
C ILE A 130 -7.44 -6.62 -5.62
N THR A 131 -7.50 -7.93 -5.82
CA THR A 131 -8.68 -8.70 -5.41
C THR A 131 -8.84 -8.73 -3.89
N GLN A 132 -10.08 -8.90 -3.44
CA GLN A 132 -10.36 -9.06 -2.02
C GLN A 132 -9.48 -10.15 -1.41
N GLY A 133 -8.88 -9.89 -0.26
CA GLY A 133 -8.04 -10.83 0.48
C GLY A 133 -6.64 -11.04 -0.09
N SER A 134 -6.25 -10.37 -1.18
CA SER A 134 -4.92 -10.57 -1.77
C SER A 134 -3.85 -9.61 -1.26
N CYS A 135 -4.24 -8.53 -0.59
CA CYS A 135 -3.33 -7.59 0.05
C CYS A 135 -3.32 -7.86 1.56
N THR A 136 -2.39 -8.71 2.00
CA THR A 136 -2.27 -9.16 3.39
C THR A 136 -1.11 -8.50 4.09
N PHE A 137 -1.32 -8.12 5.35
CA PHE A 137 -0.30 -7.58 6.24
C PHE A 137 -0.28 -8.36 7.55
N SER A 138 0.91 -8.65 8.04
CA SER A 138 1.12 -9.32 9.33
C SER A 138 2.05 -8.53 10.24
N ILE A 139 1.92 -8.77 11.53
CA ILE A 139 2.86 -8.34 12.56
C ILE A 139 3.36 -9.59 13.26
N ASP A 140 4.65 -9.78 13.23
CA ASP A 140 5.33 -10.89 13.92
C ASP A 140 5.77 -10.47 15.32
#